data_d6cc9a9d18010d7549ad8c477bcfee68
#
_entry.id   d6cc9a9d18010d7549ad8c477bcfee68
#
_cell.length_a   1.000
_cell.length_b   1.000
_cell.length_c   1.000
_cell.angle_alpha   90.00
_cell.angle_beta   90.00
_cell.angle_gamma   90.00
#
_symmetry.space_group_name_H-M   'P 1'
#
loop_
_entity.id
_entity.type
_entity.pdbx_description
1 polymer ?
#
loop_
_entity_poly.entity_id
_entity_poly.type
_entity_poly.pdbx_seq_one_letter_code
_entity_poly.pdbx_strand_id
1 'polypeptide(L)'
;MSAWETIIGLEVHCELKTATKLFCGCPNMFGDEPNTNCCPVCLGLPGSLPVLNKGAVELAIRIGLALNCTVAPSTFHRKNYFYPDMPKDYQISQYDQPLNAGGWIDLPDGSRVGITRAHMEEDTGKSTHLGGTGRIHGADSSLIDYNRSGVPLVEIVSEPDMRSGVQARAYVAELRAILVAVGATDGRMEEGSMRVDANVSVRKPGDPFGTRCEIKNLNSLRSLQRAIEYETARQIDLIEAGERVVQETRHFDEQTGRTGTMRSKEEATDYRYFPEPDLVPLNPSVAWVDEIRSNLAPLPKARREHLLAAVGEVTPALVDLVATVVDRDLDTLVRAAIDAGAPAQLAIARAANELDADGALPSPASFAGTCQLEASGRLSATQAKQVLSELLSDPHGDPAAIADRLGFVAMDDGALDAVLEAAIADHASEWQRYCDGDDKLAQFFVGKVMAATKGKANGKAVIAAIAARRP
;
A
#
# COMPACT_ATOMS: atom_id res chain seq x y z
N MET A 1 -11.38 11.35 26.38
CA MET A 1 -10.82 10.02 26.06
C MET A 1 -11.99 9.08 25.92
N SER A 2 -11.98 8.17 24.94
CA SER A 2 -13.02 7.14 24.81
C SER A 2 -13.05 6.29 26.08
N ALA A 3 -14.24 5.93 26.56
CA ALA A 3 -14.39 4.99 27.66
C ALA A 3 -13.97 3.56 27.30
N TRP A 4 -13.70 3.31 26.00
CA TRP A 4 -13.36 2.01 25.43
C TRP A 4 -12.05 2.08 24.64
N GLU A 5 -11.28 1.00 24.69
CA GLU A 5 -10.07 0.76 23.91
C GLU A 5 -10.33 -0.39 22.93
N THR A 6 -10.08 -0.15 21.64
CA THR A 6 -10.12 -1.19 20.61
C THR A 6 -8.80 -1.93 20.58
N ILE A 7 -8.82 -3.25 20.47
CA ILE A 7 -7.66 -4.12 20.33
C ILE A 7 -7.76 -4.84 18.99
N ILE A 8 -6.75 -4.67 18.15
CA ILE A 8 -6.76 -5.18 16.78
C ILE A 8 -5.46 -5.94 16.51
N GLY A 9 -5.59 -7.19 16.07
CA GLY A 9 -4.54 -7.99 15.45
C GLY A 9 -4.95 -8.36 14.03
N LEU A 10 -3.98 -8.45 13.12
CA LEU A 10 -4.23 -8.77 11.72
C LEU A 10 -3.48 -10.02 11.31
N GLU A 11 -4.11 -10.81 10.45
CA GLU A 11 -3.52 -11.91 9.70
C GLU A 11 -3.51 -11.51 8.22
N VAL A 12 -2.32 -11.43 7.64
CA VAL A 12 -2.14 -10.99 6.26
C VAL A 12 -1.54 -12.14 5.45
N HIS A 13 -2.29 -12.62 4.48
CA HIS A 13 -1.88 -13.66 3.55
C HIS A 13 -1.32 -13.00 2.29
N CYS A 14 -0.14 -13.44 1.87
CA CYS A 14 0.58 -12.89 0.73
C CYS A 14 1.00 -14.03 -0.22
N GLU A 15 0.45 -14.07 -1.43
CA GLU A 15 0.91 -14.98 -2.48
C GLU A 15 2.29 -14.53 -2.97
N LEU A 16 3.25 -15.50 -3.03
CA LEU A 16 4.62 -15.21 -3.43
C LEU A 16 4.76 -15.25 -4.96
N LYS A 17 5.46 -14.26 -5.50
CA LYS A 17 5.76 -14.13 -6.94
C LYS A 17 6.87 -15.10 -7.38
N THR A 18 6.57 -16.39 -7.36
CA THR A 18 7.48 -17.45 -7.85
C THR A 18 7.05 -17.89 -9.26
N ALA A 19 7.97 -18.45 -10.03
CA ALA A 19 7.64 -19.01 -11.34
C ALA A 19 6.81 -20.30 -11.26
N THR A 20 6.97 -21.06 -10.16
CA THR A 20 6.28 -22.34 -9.95
C THR A 20 5.66 -22.41 -8.57
N LYS A 21 4.74 -23.35 -8.37
CA LYS A 21 4.08 -23.62 -7.10
C LYS A 21 5.07 -24.02 -5.99
N LEU A 22 4.58 -24.07 -4.74
CA LEU A 22 5.42 -24.30 -3.55
C LEU A 22 6.09 -25.69 -3.54
N PHE A 23 5.38 -26.72 -3.97
CA PHE A 23 5.84 -28.10 -3.87
C PHE A 23 5.89 -28.86 -5.19
N CYS A 24 5.67 -28.20 -6.34
CA CYS A 24 5.71 -28.83 -7.65
C CYS A 24 6.15 -27.82 -8.74
N GLY A 25 6.39 -28.34 -9.95
CA GLY A 25 6.82 -27.55 -11.11
C GLY A 25 5.66 -26.91 -11.91
N CYS A 26 4.42 -26.96 -11.46
CA CYS A 26 3.31 -26.28 -12.14
C CYS A 26 3.52 -24.77 -12.15
N PRO A 27 3.17 -24.07 -13.23
CA PRO A 27 3.26 -22.61 -13.28
C PRO A 27 2.44 -21.97 -12.16
N ASN A 28 2.96 -20.87 -11.60
CA ASN A 28 2.27 -19.97 -10.70
C ASN A 28 1.83 -18.76 -11.51
N MET A 29 0.71 -18.89 -12.24
CA MET A 29 0.19 -17.88 -13.16
C MET A 29 -1.26 -17.56 -12.84
N PHE A 30 -1.60 -16.27 -12.82
CA PHE A 30 -2.96 -15.77 -12.63
C PHE A 30 -3.65 -15.64 -14.01
N GLY A 31 -4.93 -16.07 -14.09
CA GLY A 31 -5.78 -15.83 -15.25
C GLY A 31 -5.74 -16.91 -16.34
N ASP A 32 -4.97 -17.99 -16.15
CA ASP A 32 -4.99 -19.13 -17.05
C ASP A 32 -6.35 -19.89 -17.00
N GLU A 33 -6.64 -20.67 -18.06
CA GLU A 33 -7.83 -21.53 -18.11
C GLU A 33 -7.92 -22.41 -16.85
N PRO A 34 -9.09 -22.52 -16.22
CA PRO A 34 -9.27 -23.29 -14.98
C PRO A 34 -8.78 -24.74 -15.10
N ASN A 35 -8.08 -25.19 -14.06
CA ASN A 35 -7.57 -26.56 -13.93
C ASN A 35 -6.54 -26.99 -14.98
N THR A 36 -5.85 -26.04 -15.63
CA THR A 36 -4.76 -26.35 -16.58
C THR A 36 -3.38 -26.42 -15.90
N ASN A 37 -3.17 -25.72 -14.77
CA ASN A 37 -1.93 -25.69 -14.01
C ASN A 37 -1.97 -26.68 -12.84
N CYS A 38 -2.29 -27.95 -13.12
CA CYS A 38 -2.45 -29.00 -12.13
C CYS A 38 -1.58 -30.21 -12.47
N CYS A 39 -1.00 -30.85 -11.46
CA CYS A 39 -0.24 -32.08 -11.60
C CYS A 39 -0.56 -33.06 -10.44
N PRO A 40 -0.10 -34.32 -10.50
CA PRO A 40 -0.33 -35.28 -9.42
C PRO A 40 0.09 -34.80 -8.03
N VAL A 41 1.14 -33.95 -7.92
CA VAL A 41 1.62 -33.45 -6.62
C VAL A 41 0.63 -32.46 -6.02
N CYS A 42 0.24 -31.39 -6.73
CA CYS A 42 -0.69 -30.40 -6.19
C CYS A 42 -2.12 -30.95 -6.03
N LEU A 43 -2.46 -32.04 -6.72
CA LEU A 43 -3.72 -32.76 -6.53
C LEU A 43 -3.64 -33.86 -5.44
N GLY A 44 -2.46 -34.12 -4.89
CA GLY A 44 -2.28 -35.13 -3.84
C GLY A 44 -2.53 -36.57 -4.30
N LEU A 45 -2.26 -36.88 -5.58
CA LEU A 45 -2.49 -38.23 -6.08
C LEU A 45 -1.51 -39.24 -5.45
N PRO A 46 -1.94 -40.51 -5.26
CA PRO A 46 -1.10 -41.53 -4.65
C PRO A 46 0.26 -41.69 -5.34
N GLY A 47 1.34 -41.70 -4.55
CA GLY A 47 2.72 -41.87 -5.05
C GLY A 47 3.40 -40.58 -5.47
N SER A 48 2.74 -39.41 -5.44
CA SER A 48 3.38 -38.13 -5.68
C SER A 48 3.99 -37.58 -4.39
N LEU A 49 5.17 -36.96 -4.50
CA LEU A 49 5.89 -36.40 -3.35
C LEU A 49 6.14 -34.89 -3.57
N PRO A 50 6.01 -34.07 -2.53
CA PRO A 50 6.28 -32.65 -2.58
C PRO A 50 7.79 -32.38 -2.71
N VAL A 51 8.17 -31.33 -3.45
CA VAL A 51 9.54 -30.80 -3.53
C VAL A 51 9.52 -29.32 -3.28
N LEU A 52 10.14 -28.89 -2.17
CA LEU A 52 10.11 -27.50 -1.72
C LEU A 52 10.78 -26.54 -2.72
N ASN A 53 10.09 -25.48 -3.09
CA ASN A 53 10.56 -24.43 -3.98
C ASN A 53 11.57 -23.52 -3.25
N LYS A 54 12.84 -23.58 -3.65
CA LYS A 54 13.91 -22.75 -3.07
C LYS A 54 13.62 -21.25 -3.22
N GLY A 55 13.06 -20.81 -4.34
CA GLY A 55 12.72 -19.39 -4.57
C GLY A 55 11.64 -18.89 -3.60
N ALA A 56 10.66 -19.74 -3.26
CA ALA A 56 9.65 -19.39 -2.26
C ALA A 56 10.27 -19.24 -0.86
N VAL A 57 11.20 -20.12 -0.48
CA VAL A 57 11.96 -20.02 0.79
C VAL A 57 12.77 -18.72 0.82
N GLU A 58 13.46 -18.38 -0.26
CA GLU A 58 14.24 -17.15 -0.36
C GLU A 58 13.36 -15.91 -0.18
N LEU A 59 12.20 -15.85 -0.85
CA LEU A 59 11.26 -14.76 -0.67
C LEU A 59 10.70 -14.68 0.76
N ALA A 60 10.41 -15.82 1.38
CA ALA A 60 9.96 -15.84 2.78
C ALA A 60 11.04 -15.35 3.75
N ILE A 61 12.32 -15.66 3.49
CA ILE A 61 13.46 -15.11 4.28
C ILE A 61 13.57 -13.59 4.05
N ARG A 62 13.44 -13.10 2.81
CA ARG A 62 13.43 -11.65 2.50
C ARG A 62 12.34 -10.94 3.28
N ILE A 63 11.13 -11.50 3.29
CA ILE A 63 10.01 -10.97 4.10
C ILE A 63 10.39 -10.90 5.57
N GLY A 64 10.87 -12.03 6.15
CA GLY A 64 11.25 -12.07 7.56
C GLY A 64 12.30 -11.02 7.93
N LEU A 65 13.36 -10.89 7.12
CA LEU A 65 14.40 -9.90 7.33
C LEU A 65 13.87 -8.46 7.23
N ALA A 66 12.99 -8.18 6.26
CA ALA A 66 12.38 -6.85 6.10
C ALA A 66 11.43 -6.48 7.24
N LEU A 67 10.82 -7.50 7.87
CA LEU A 67 9.94 -7.35 9.04
C LEU A 67 10.70 -7.42 10.37
N ASN A 68 12.03 -7.38 10.35
CA ASN A 68 12.90 -7.50 11.53
C ASN A 68 12.69 -8.82 12.32
N CYS A 69 12.23 -9.88 11.67
CA CYS A 69 12.06 -11.18 12.28
C CYS A 69 13.40 -11.92 12.43
N THR A 70 13.43 -12.86 13.37
CA THR A 70 14.48 -13.88 13.45
C THR A 70 14.16 -15.01 12.48
N VAL A 71 15.08 -15.29 11.55
CA VAL A 71 15.00 -16.48 10.68
C VAL A 71 15.51 -17.68 11.44
N ALA A 72 14.70 -18.72 11.57
CA ALA A 72 15.00 -19.91 12.40
C ALA A 72 14.80 -21.21 11.60
N PRO A 73 15.38 -22.32 12.07
CA PRO A 73 15.01 -23.65 11.57
C PRO A 73 13.50 -23.87 11.68
N SER A 74 12.92 -24.53 10.68
CA SER A 74 11.49 -24.70 10.56
C SER A 74 11.11 -26.10 10.11
N THR A 75 9.92 -26.54 10.48
CA THR A 75 9.35 -27.82 10.07
C THR A 75 7.98 -27.60 9.46
N PHE A 76 7.73 -28.18 8.31
CA PHE A 76 6.40 -28.19 7.72
C PHE A 76 5.51 -29.23 8.38
N HIS A 77 4.24 -28.90 8.51
CA HIS A 77 3.19 -29.72 9.08
C HIS A 77 2.03 -29.87 8.12
N ARG A 78 1.29 -30.96 8.25
CA ARG A 78 -0.03 -31.11 7.63
C ARG A 78 -1.07 -30.52 8.55
N LYS A 79 -1.84 -29.55 8.05
CA LYS A 79 -3.04 -28.97 8.65
C LYS A 79 -4.24 -29.64 7.99
N ASN A 80 -4.90 -30.57 8.67
CA ASN A 80 -6.03 -31.28 8.07
C ASN A 80 -7.19 -30.31 7.78
N TYR A 81 -7.65 -30.34 6.54
CA TYR A 81 -8.63 -29.38 6.03
C TYR A 81 -9.48 -30.03 4.95
N PHE A 82 -10.70 -30.46 5.32
CA PHE A 82 -11.57 -31.31 4.51
C PHE A 82 -12.58 -30.45 3.74
N TYR A 83 -12.12 -29.74 2.73
CA TYR A 83 -12.95 -28.92 1.85
C TYR A 83 -12.64 -29.24 0.39
N PRO A 84 -13.64 -29.06 -0.52
CA PRO A 84 -13.45 -29.38 -1.94
C PRO A 84 -12.33 -28.63 -2.63
N ASP A 85 -11.96 -27.45 -2.17
CA ASP A 85 -10.86 -26.62 -2.68
C ASP A 85 -9.46 -27.09 -2.21
N MET A 86 -9.40 -28.09 -1.32
CA MET A 86 -8.16 -28.73 -0.88
C MET A 86 -8.15 -30.21 -1.30
N PRO A 87 -7.59 -30.52 -2.49
CA PRO A 87 -7.71 -31.87 -3.08
C PRO A 87 -6.97 -32.97 -2.33
N LYS A 88 -6.03 -32.58 -1.45
CA LYS A 88 -5.25 -33.49 -0.61
C LYS A 88 -5.89 -33.77 0.75
N ASP A 89 -6.99 -33.10 1.09
CA ASP A 89 -7.59 -33.07 2.44
C ASP A 89 -6.68 -32.51 3.54
N TYR A 90 -5.54 -31.91 3.19
CA TYR A 90 -4.67 -31.19 4.10
C TYR A 90 -3.93 -30.06 3.37
N GLN A 91 -3.59 -29.02 4.12
CA GLN A 91 -2.71 -27.93 3.72
C GLN A 91 -1.34 -28.14 4.35
N ILE A 92 -0.28 -28.05 3.56
CA ILE A 92 1.08 -28.01 4.11
C ILE A 92 1.35 -26.57 4.57
N SER A 93 1.69 -26.43 5.86
CA SER A 93 1.91 -25.14 6.52
C SER A 93 3.01 -25.30 7.59
N GLN A 94 3.45 -24.22 8.20
CA GLN A 94 4.34 -24.23 9.37
C GLN A 94 3.49 -23.94 10.62
N TYR A 95 3.68 -24.69 11.71
CA TYR A 95 2.83 -24.59 12.89
C TYR A 95 3.56 -23.96 14.08
N ASP A 96 4.27 -24.77 14.86
CA ASP A 96 4.96 -24.37 16.09
C ASP A 96 6.41 -23.90 15.85
N GLN A 97 6.96 -24.16 14.67
CA GLN A 97 8.31 -23.77 14.26
C GLN A 97 8.23 -22.97 12.95
N PRO A 98 7.71 -21.75 12.96
CA PRO A 98 7.67 -20.91 11.77
C PRO A 98 9.06 -20.48 11.33
N LEU A 99 9.27 -20.29 10.02
CA LEU A 99 10.56 -19.85 9.46
C LEU A 99 10.97 -18.47 10.01
N ASN A 100 10.01 -17.56 10.21
CA ASN A 100 10.28 -16.23 10.71
C ASN A 100 9.42 -15.97 11.95
N ALA A 101 10.05 -15.60 13.06
CA ALA A 101 9.39 -15.36 14.34
C ALA A 101 9.87 -14.07 14.99
N GLY A 102 8.97 -13.41 15.68
CA GLY A 102 9.22 -12.19 16.43
C GLY A 102 9.83 -11.08 15.57
N GLY A 103 9.11 -10.04 15.31
CA GLY A 103 9.58 -8.92 14.50
C GLY A 103 8.72 -7.69 14.73
N TRP A 104 8.84 -6.69 13.87
CA TRP A 104 8.02 -5.47 13.95
C TRP A 104 8.04 -4.65 12.66
N ILE A 105 7.06 -3.77 12.55
CA ILE A 105 6.98 -2.70 11.55
C ILE A 105 6.83 -1.38 12.29
N ASP A 106 7.63 -0.37 11.90
CA ASP A 106 7.43 1.02 12.33
C ASP A 106 6.47 1.69 11.33
N LEU A 107 5.41 2.30 11.83
CA LEU A 107 4.43 3.00 11.00
C LEU A 107 4.83 4.46 10.75
N PRO A 108 4.26 5.11 9.74
CA PRO A 108 4.57 6.52 9.43
C PRO A 108 4.27 7.51 10.57
N ASP A 109 3.33 7.17 11.47
CA ASP A 109 2.99 7.98 12.66
C ASP A 109 3.99 7.80 13.83
N GLY A 110 5.03 6.98 13.63
CA GLY A 110 6.04 6.65 14.64
C GLY A 110 5.66 5.54 15.60
N SER A 111 4.44 5.01 15.51
CA SER A 111 4.04 3.83 16.29
C SER A 111 4.68 2.56 15.74
N ARG A 112 4.76 1.52 16.57
CA ARG A 112 5.31 0.21 16.22
C ARG A 112 4.26 -0.85 16.40
N VAL A 113 4.19 -1.79 15.44
CA VAL A 113 3.35 -2.99 15.52
C VAL A 113 4.26 -4.21 15.49
N GLY A 114 4.13 -5.06 16.48
CA GLY A 114 4.85 -6.33 16.58
C GLY A 114 4.35 -7.34 15.54
N ILE A 115 5.26 -8.22 15.13
CA ILE A 115 4.98 -9.38 14.29
C ILE A 115 5.24 -10.64 15.12
N THR A 116 4.21 -11.42 15.33
CA THR A 116 4.33 -12.71 16.04
C THR A 116 5.12 -13.70 15.19
N ARG A 117 4.74 -13.83 13.92
CA ARG A 117 5.38 -14.74 12.95
C ARG A 117 5.05 -14.36 11.52
N ALA A 118 5.90 -14.82 10.60
CA ALA A 118 5.62 -14.91 9.18
C ALA A 118 6.00 -16.32 8.70
N HIS A 119 5.01 -17.15 8.41
CA HIS A 119 5.21 -18.55 8.10
C HIS A 119 4.72 -18.89 6.69
N MET A 120 5.32 -19.93 6.13
CA MET A 120 5.00 -20.40 4.79
C MET A 120 3.88 -21.43 4.81
N GLU A 121 3.02 -21.36 3.82
CA GLU A 121 1.99 -22.37 3.55
C GLU A 121 1.65 -22.41 2.06
N GLU A 122 0.90 -23.42 1.63
CA GLU A 122 0.33 -23.48 0.29
C GLU A 122 -1.10 -22.93 0.27
N ASP A 123 -1.49 -22.24 -0.81
CA ASP A 123 -2.88 -21.79 -0.97
C ASP A 123 -3.80 -22.94 -1.40
N THR A 124 -5.09 -22.77 -1.17
CA THR A 124 -6.17 -23.68 -1.61
C THR A 124 -6.60 -23.36 -3.03
N GLY A 125 -7.39 -24.22 -3.64
CA GLY A 125 -8.08 -23.95 -4.91
C GLY A 125 -9.06 -22.77 -4.76
N LYS A 126 -9.49 -22.23 -5.89
CA LYS A 126 -10.50 -21.19 -5.95
C LYS A 126 -11.89 -21.78 -6.08
N SER A 127 -12.77 -21.48 -5.13
CA SER A 127 -14.18 -21.86 -5.18
C SER A 127 -15.05 -20.73 -5.73
N THR A 128 -15.85 -21.00 -6.75
CA THR A 128 -16.84 -20.08 -7.29
C THR A 128 -18.23 -20.68 -7.10
N HIS A 129 -19.07 -19.98 -6.33
CA HIS A 129 -20.43 -20.44 -6.02
C HIS A 129 -21.41 -19.90 -7.05
N LEU A 130 -22.17 -20.80 -7.69
CA LEU A 130 -23.17 -20.49 -8.70
C LEU A 130 -24.58 -20.49 -8.08
N GLY A 131 -25.40 -19.53 -8.49
CA GLY A 131 -26.76 -19.34 -7.95
C GLY A 131 -26.77 -18.50 -6.65
N GLY A 132 -27.95 -18.05 -6.25
CA GLY A 132 -28.17 -17.31 -5.02
C GLY A 132 -27.35 -16.01 -4.90
N THR A 133 -26.72 -15.80 -3.76
CA THR A 133 -25.95 -14.59 -3.41
C THR A 133 -24.46 -14.69 -3.73
N GLY A 134 -23.99 -15.72 -4.43
CA GLY A 134 -22.57 -16.02 -4.65
C GLY A 134 -21.85 -16.59 -3.40
N ARG A 135 -22.60 -16.96 -2.37
CA ARG A 135 -22.10 -17.60 -1.14
C ARG A 135 -22.45 -19.08 -1.14
N ILE A 136 -21.68 -19.90 -0.39
CA ILE A 136 -21.93 -21.34 -0.27
C ILE A 136 -23.35 -21.67 0.23
N HIS A 137 -23.87 -20.87 1.17
CA HIS A 137 -25.27 -21.00 1.62
C HIS A 137 -26.23 -20.44 0.57
N GLY A 138 -27.02 -21.33 -0.03
CA GLY A 138 -27.96 -21.00 -1.08
C GLY A 138 -27.39 -21.06 -2.50
N ALA A 139 -26.16 -21.54 -2.66
CA ALA A 139 -25.62 -21.86 -3.98
C ALA A 139 -26.16 -23.17 -4.49
N ASP A 140 -26.53 -23.23 -5.81
CA ASP A 140 -26.96 -24.45 -6.46
C ASP A 140 -25.80 -25.43 -6.71
N SER A 141 -24.62 -24.88 -6.95
CA SER A 141 -23.38 -25.64 -7.19
C SER A 141 -22.13 -24.76 -6.93
N SER A 142 -20.96 -25.40 -6.83
CA SER A 142 -19.67 -24.73 -6.72
C SER A 142 -18.71 -25.28 -7.76
N LEU A 143 -18.05 -24.39 -8.48
CA LEU A 143 -16.96 -24.72 -9.39
C LEU A 143 -15.64 -24.55 -8.63
N ILE A 144 -14.76 -25.55 -8.75
CA ILE A 144 -13.44 -25.53 -8.13
C ILE A 144 -12.38 -25.43 -9.23
N ASP A 145 -11.52 -24.42 -9.08
CA ASP A 145 -10.33 -24.24 -9.91
C ASP A 145 -9.08 -24.51 -9.07
N TYR A 146 -8.34 -25.56 -9.40
CA TYR A 146 -7.12 -25.97 -8.71
C TYR A 146 -5.86 -25.28 -9.23
N ASN A 147 -5.95 -24.35 -10.17
CA ASN A 147 -4.78 -23.59 -10.62
C ASN A 147 -4.12 -22.86 -9.44
N ARG A 148 -4.88 -22.38 -8.46
CA ARG A 148 -4.35 -21.76 -7.26
C ARG A 148 -3.85 -22.76 -6.21
N SER A 149 -4.37 -23.97 -6.16
CA SER A 149 -3.96 -25.00 -5.19
C SER A 149 -2.45 -25.26 -5.27
N GLY A 150 -1.76 -25.08 -4.15
CA GLY A 150 -0.29 -25.22 -4.04
C GLY A 150 0.50 -23.97 -4.42
N VAL A 151 -0.13 -22.83 -4.67
CA VAL A 151 0.55 -21.53 -4.82
C VAL A 151 1.26 -21.19 -3.52
N PRO A 152 2.54 -20.73 -3.55
CA PRO A 152 3.26 -20.36 -2.34
C PRO A 152 2.61 -19.15 -1.66
N LEU A 153 2.35 -19.28 -0.38
CA LEU A 153 1.71 -18.28 0.46
C LEU A 153 2.57 -18.03 1.71
N VAL A 154 2.63 -16.79 2.16
CA VAL A 154 3.15 -16.44 3.49
C VAL A 154 2.03 -15.78 4.28
N GLU A 155 1.75 -16.32 5.46
CA GLU A 155 0.86 -15.71 6.44
C GLU A 155 1.67 -14.91 7.44
N ILE A 156 1.37 -13.62 7.58
CA ILE A 156 2.01 -12.68 8.49
C ILE A 156 1.01 -12.34 9.59
N VAL A 157 1.33 -12.71 10.81
CA VAL A 157 0.48 -12.49 12.00
C VAL A 157 1.05 -11.36 12.83
N SER A 158 0.30 -10.29 13.01
CA SER A 158 0.69 -9.19 13.88
C SER A 158 0.38 -9.45 15.36
N GLU A 159 1.09 -8.78 16.25
CA GLU A 159 0.64 -8.60 17.63
C GLU A 159 -0.62 -7.72 17.67
N PRO A 160 -1.45 -7.82 18.72
CA PRO A 160 -2.68 -7.03 18.85
C PRO A 160 -2.40 -5.60 19.36
N ASP A 161 -1.46 -4.92 18.69
CA ASP A 161 -0.94 -3.61 19.09
C ASP A 161 -1.73 -2.43 18.52
N MET A 162 -2.53 -2.67 17.47
CA MET A 162 -3.29 -1.60 16.82
C MET A 162 -4.55 -1.24 17.62
N ARG A 163 -4.91 0.06 17.58
CA ARG A 163 -5.98 0.64 18.41
C ARG A 163 -7.08 1.34 17.59
N SER A 164 -6.94 1.40 16.27
CA SER A 164 -7.95 2.04 15.40
C SER A 164 -7.93 1.45 14.00
N GLY A 165 -9.05 1.57 13.27
CA GLY A 165 -9.13 1.20 11.87
C GLY A 165 -8.16 2.01 10.99
N VAL A 166 -7.87 3.25 11.35
CA VAL A 166 -6.86 4.10 10.67
C VAL A 166 -5.47 3.50 10.82
N GLN A 167 -5.09 3.08 12.04
CA GLN A 167 -3.79 2.46 12.30
C GLN A 167 -3.68 1.09 11.61
N ALA A 168 -4.74 0.28 11.61
CA ALA A 168 -4.78 -0.99 10.88
C ALA A 168 -4.60 -0.79 9.37
N ARG A 169 -5.23 0.23 8.79
CA ARG A 169 -5.03 0.61 7.40
C ARG A 169 -3.59 1.03 7.11
N ALA A 170 -2.99 1.85 7.98
CA ALA A 170 -1.59 2.29 7.84
C ALA A 170 -0.62 1.10 7.93
N TYR A 171 -0.87 0.15 8.84
CA TYR A 171 -0.09 -1.08 8.96
C TYR A 171 -0.13 -1.92 7.67
N VAL A 172 -1.31 -2.18 7.11
CA VAL A 172 -1.43 -2.98 5.89
C VAL A 172 -0.82 -2.25 4.69
N ALA A 173 -0.95 -0.92 4.61
CA ALA A 173 -0.31 -0.12 3.56
C ALA A 173 1.22 -0.22 3.63
N GLU A 174 1.81 -0.05 4.82
CA GLU A 174 3.26 -0.17 5.02
C GLU A 174 3.76 -1.59 4.77
N LEU A 175 3.04 -2.60 5.28
CA LEU A 175 3.36 -4.00 5.03
C LEU A 175 3.36 -4.32 3.53
N ARG A 176 2.31 -3.90 2.81
CA ARG A 176 2.22 -4.05 1.35
C ARG A 176 3.42 -3.42 0.64
N ALA A 177 3.76 -2.19 1.00
CA ALA A 177 4.91 -1.49 0.40
C ALA A 177 6.24 -2.23 0.66
N ILE A 178 6.43 -2.79 1.87
CA ILE A 178 7.58 -3.62 2.21
C ILE A 178 7.61 -4.89 1.35
N LEU A 179 6.49 -5.62 1.25
CA LEU A 179 6.41 -6.89 0.51
C LEU A 179 6.68 -6.70 -0.99
N VAL A 180 6.19 -5.60 -1.57
CA VAL A 180 6.48 -5.22 -2.95
C VAL A 180 7.95 -4.84 -3.12
N ALA A 181 8.50 -4.02 -2.21
CA ALA A 181 9.90 -3.57 -2.27
C ALA A 181 10.91 -4.72 -2.21
N VAL A 182 10.63 -5.79 -1.45
CA VAL A 182 11.48 -6.98 -1.41
C VAL A 182 11.23 -7.95 -2.56
N GLY A 183 10.31 -7.62 -3.47
CA GLY A 183 9.96 -8.42 -4.65
C GLY A 183 9.18 -9.70 -4.34
N ALA A 184 8.54 -9.78 -3.17
CA ALA A 184 7.84 -10.98 -2.73
C ALA A 184 6.47 -11.17 -3.42
N THR A 185 5.76 -10.09 -3.70
CA THR A 185 4.42 -10.08 -4.29
C THR A 185 4.22 -8.83 -5.16
N ASP A 186 3.13 -8.79 -5.93
CA ASP A 186 2.64 -7.57 -6.59
C ASP A 186 1.74 -6.70 -5.68
N GLY A 187 1.31 -7.26 -4.55
CA GLY A 187 0.52 -6.56 -3.53
C GLY A 187 -0.89 -6.18 -3.96
N ARG A 188 -1.48 -6.86 -4.95
CA ARG A 188 -2.82 -6.57 -5.48
C ARG A 188 -3.90 -7.25 -4.64
N MET A 189 -4.53 -6.48 -3.76
CA MET A 189 -5.61 -6.98 -2.90
C MET A 189 -6.86 -7.34 -3.73
N GLU A 190 -7.16 -6.60 -4.78
CA GLU A 190 -8.30 -6.81 -5.68
C GLU A 190 -8.19 -8.08 -6.52
N GLU A 191 -6.97 -8.55 -6.81
CA GLU A 191 -6.71 -9.82 -7.51
C GLU A 191 -6.55 -10.99 -6.54
N GLY A 192 -6.47 -10.70 -5.22
CA GLY A 192 -6.34 -11.70 -4.17
C GLY A 192 -4.91 -12.13 -3.85
N SER A 193 -3.89 -11.51 -4.49
CA SER A 193 -2.48 -11.76 -4.15
C SER A 193 -2.15 -11.36 -2.71
N MET A 194 -2.96 -10.51 -2.11
CA MET A 194 -2.87 -10.11 -0.71
C MET A 194 -4.27 -10.06 -0.10
N ARG A 195 -4.47 -10.77 1.03
CA ARG A 195 -5.74 -10.88 1.75
C ARG A 195 -5.52 -10.54 3.21
N VAL A 196 -6.51 -9.92 3.85
CA VAL A 196 -6.42 -9.49 5.25
C VAL A 196 -7.61 -10.02 6.03
N ASP A 197 -7.32 -10.67 7.15
CA ASP A 197 -8.28 -11.03 8.17
C ASP A 197 -8.02 -10.21 9.43
N ALA A 198 -9.07 -9.64 10.03
CA ALA A 198 -8.94 -8.77 11.19
C ALA A 198 -9.55 -9.41 12.45
N ASN A 199 -8.77 -9.50 13.51
CA ASN A 199 -9.22 -9.88 14.83
C ASN A 199 -9.49 -8.61 15.65
N VAL A 200 -10.74 -8.38 16.04
CA VAL A 200 -11.18 -7.16 16.73
C VAL A 200 -11.82 -7.52 18.06
N SER A 201 -11.41 -6.84 19.13
CA SER A 201 -12.08 -6.85 20.43
C SER A 201 -12.06 -5.46 21.05
N VAL A 202 -12.88 -5.25 22.09
CA VAL A 202 -12.93 -4.00 22.85
C VAL A 202 -12.79 -4.29 24.34
N ARG A 203 -12.14 -3.36 25.06
CA ARG A 203 -12.02 -3.41 26.52
C ARG A 203 -12.07 -2.00 27.12
N LYS A 204 -12.25 -1.91 28.43
CA LYS A 204 -11.92 -0.67 29.14
C LYS A 204 -10.40 -0.60 29.34
N PRO A 205 -9.81 0.61 29.32
CA PRO A 205 -8.38 0.76 29.56
C PRO A 205 -7.93 0.09 30.86
N GLY A 206 -6.95 -0.81 30.76
CA GLY A 206 -6.43 -1.58 31.90
C GLY A 206 -7.09 -2.94 32.17
N ASP A 207 -8.24 -3.23 31.57
CA ASP A 207 -8.87 -4.54 31.67
C ASP A 207 -8.15 -5.60 30.80
N PRO A 208 -8.35 -6.89 31.06
CA PRO A 208 -7.96 -7.96 30.15
C PRO A 208 -8.58 -7.80 28.76
N PHE A 209 -8.01 -8.44 27.74
CA PHE A 209 -8.57 -8.42 26.39
C PHE A 209 -10.01 -8.97 26.40
N GLY A 210 -10.88 -8.30 25.65
CA GLY A 210 -12.26 -8.71 25.43
C GLY A 210 -12.36 -9.91 24.48
N THR A 211 -13.59 -10.41 24.28
CA THR A 211 -13.87 -11.48 23.31
C THR A 211 -13.65 -10.97 21.89
N ARG A 212 -12.78 -11.65 21.14
CA ARG A 212 -12.46 -11.27 19.77
C ARG A 212 -13.49 -11.81 18.77
N CYS A 213 -13.79 -11.03 17.75
CA CYS A 213 -14.41 -11.48 16.50
C CYS A 213 -13.41 -11.39 15.37
N GLU A 214 -13.41 -12.38 14.49
CA GLU A 214 -12.58 -12.43 13.31
C GLU A 214 -13.40 -11.94 12.09
N ILE A 215 -12.90 -10.96 11.35
CA ILE A 215 -13.54 -10.47 10.13
C ILE A 215 -12.69 -10.92 8.95
N LYS A 216 -13.28 -11.74 8.07
CA LYS A 216 -12.55 -12.37 6.96
C LYS A 216 -12.69 -11.64 5.63
N ASN A 217 -11.70 -11.86 4.76
CA ASN A 217 -11.70 -11.48 3.35
C ASN A 217 -11.87 -9.97 3.14
N LEU A 218 -11.06 -9.17 3.80
CA LEU A 218 -11.02 -7.73 3.60
C LEU A 218 -10.09 -7.40 2.41
N ASN A 219 -10.69 -7.15 1.25
CA ASN A 219 -10.00 -7.06 -0.04
C ASN A 219 -9.58 -5.63 -0.42
N SER A 220 -9.71 -4.67 0.49
CA SER A 220 -9.23 -3.30 0.29
C SER A 220 -8.90 -2.61 1.61
N LEU A 221 -7.97 -1.66 1.58
CA LEU A 221 -7.61 -0.84 2.74
C LEU A 221 -8.82 -0.06 3.30
N ARG A 222 -9.73 0.35 2.42
CA ARG A 222 -10.95 1.06 2.81
C ARG A 222 -11.93 0.14 3.53
N SER A 223 -12.13 -1.06 3.00
CA SER A 223 -13.03 -2.06 3.60
C SER A 223 -12.49 -2.54 4.94
N LEU A 224 -11.16 -2.72 5.07
CA LEU A 224 -10.50 -3.03 6.34
C LEU A 224 -10.83 -1.98 7.42
N GLN A 225 -10.59 -0.70 7.12
CA GLN A 225 -10.85 0.38 8.08
C GLN A 225 -12.33 0.42 8.49
N ARG A 226 -13.25 0.42 7.52
CA ARG A 226 -14.70 0.48 7.78
C ARG A 226 -15.22 -0.72 8.55
N ALA A 227 -14.73 -1.92 8.24
CA ALA A 227 -15.11 -3.15 8.92
C ALA A 227 -14.70 -3.12 10.40
N ILE A 228 -13.48 -2.68 10.70
CA ILE A 228 -12.98 -2.53 12.07
C ILE A 228 -13.79 -1.47 12.84
N GLU A 229 -14.04 -0.31 12.23
CA GLU A 229 -14.83 0.77 12.84
C GLU A 229 -16.25 0.31 13.18
N TYR A 230 -16.92 -0.38 12.24
CA TYR A 230 -18.25 -0.94 12.46
C TYR A 230 -18.25 -2.00 13.56
N GLU A 231 -17.32 -2.94 13.52
CA GLU A 231 -17.26 -4.04 14.49
C GLU A 231 -16.95 -3.53 15.91
N THR A 232 -16.07 -2.54 16.02
CA THR A 232 -15.78 -1.85 17.29
C THR A 232 -17.06 -1.23 17.88
N ALA A 233 -17.81 -0.46 17.10
CA ALA A 233 -19.05 0.14 17.54
C ALA A 233 -20.09 -0.92 17.94
N ARG A 234 -20.26 -1.97 17.12
CA ARG A 234 -21.18 -3.07 17.41
C ARG A 234 -20.87 -3.76 18.74
N GLN A 235 -19.59 -4.04 19.01
CA GLN A 235 -19.18 -4.70 20.27
C GLN A 235 -19.44 -3.80 21.48
N ILE A 236 -19.15 -2.50 21.37
CA ILE A 236 -19.42 -1.52 22.43
C ILE A 236 -20.93 -1.46 22.71
N ASP A 237 -21.77 -1.33 21.67
CA ASP A 237 -23.23 -1.27 21.82
C ASP A 237 -23.79 -2.50 22.53
N LEU A 238 -23.32 -3.72 22.18
CA LEU A 238 -23.73 -4.96 22.83
C LEU A 238 -23.38 -4.95 24.33
N ILE A 239 -22.14 -4.59 24.67
CA ILE A 239 -21.68 -4.61 26.06
C ILE A 239 -22.41 -3.55 26.88
N GLU A 240 -22.68 -2.37 26.33
CA GLU A 240 -23.42 -1.29 27.00
C GLU A 240 -24.90 -1.64 27.18
N ALA A 241 -25.46 -2.48 26.28
CA ALA A 241 -26.81 -3.06 26.45
C ALA A 241 -26.86 -4.20 27.47
N GLY A 242 -25.73 -4.61 28.08
CA GLY A 242 -25.63 -5.72 29.02
C GLY A 242 -25.56 -7.10 28.36
N GLU A 243 -25.35 -7.14 27.03
CA GLU A 243 -25.16 -8.36 26.26
C GLU A 243 -23.69 -8.79 26.23
N ARG A 244 -23.42 -10.01 25.74
CA ARG A 244 -22.05 -10.52 25.59
C ARG A 244 -21.66 -10.62 24.14
N VAL A 245 -20.42 -10.22 23.84
CA VAL A 245 -19.81 -10.52 22.56
C VAL A 245 -19.55 -12.03 22.46
N VAL A 246 -20.00 -12.66 21.40
CA VAL A 246 -19.74 -14.08 21.08
C VAL A 246 -18.53 -14.16 20.17
N GLN A 247 -17.62 -15.10 20.44
CA GLN A 247 -16.49 -15.36 19.56
C GLN A 247 -16.98 -16.01 18.28
N GLU A 248 -16.87 -15.31 17.18
CA GLU A 248 -17.37 -15.76 15.87
C GLU A 248 -16.52 -15.24 14.70
N THR A 249 -16.67 -15.90 13.57
CA THR A 249 -16.14 -15.42 12.29
C THR A 249 -17.24 -14.63 11.57
N ARG A 250 -16.91 -13.43 11.12
CA ARG A 250 -17.80 -12.50 10.44
C ARG A 250 -17.28 -12.16 9.04
N HIS A 251 -18.17 -11.71 8.18
CA HIS A 251 -17.81 -11.11 6.89
C HIS A 251 -18.22 -9.64 6.88
N PHE A 252 -17.53 -8.82 6.10
CA PHE A 252 -17.92 -7.44 5.86
C PHE A 252 -18.68 -7.32 4.54
N ASP A 253 -19.84 -6.66 4.58
CA ASP A 253 -20.65 -6.33 3.40
C ASP A 253 -20.35 -4.87 3.01
N GLU A 254 -19.69 -4.66 1.88
CA GLU A 254 -19.28 -3.33 1.43
C GLU A 254 -20.46 -2.41 1.05
N GLN A 255 -21.58 -2.99 0.60
CA GLN A 255 -22.76 -2.23 0.19
C GLN A 255 -23.48 -1.66 1.41
N THR A 256 -23.69 -2.47 2.43
CA THR A 256 -24.37 -2.06 3.66
C THR A 256 -23.43 -1.43 4.67
N GLY A 257 -22.12 -1.66 4.54
CA GLY A 257 -21.10 -1.22 5.50
C GLY A 257 -21.18 -1.93 6.85
N ARG A 258 -21.69 -3.16 6.90
CA ARG A 258 -21.92 -3.92 8.14
C ARG A 258 -21.19 -5.25 8.13
N THR A 259 -20.85 -5.74 9.33
CA THR A 259 -20.39 -7.11 9.49
C THR A 259 -21.58 -8.04 9.73
N GLY A 260 -21.53 -9.24 9.15
CA GLY A 260 -22.53 -10.30 9.36
C GLY A 260 -21.87 -11.60 9.81
N THR A 261 -22.54 -12.40 10.64
CA THR A 261 -22.06 -13.70 11.13
C THR A 261 -21.94 -14.68 9.95
N MET A 262 -20.81 -15.37 9.85
CA MET A 262 -20.60 -16.48 8.92
C MET A 262 -20.87 -17.82 9.63
N ARG A 263 -20.23 -18.03 10.78
CA ARG A 263 -20.42 -19.20 11.64
C ARG A 263 -20.03 -18.84 13.05
N SER A 264 -20.66 -19.42 14.05
CA SER A 264 -20.18 -19.39 15.43
C SER A 264 -19.03 -20.39 15.59
N LYS A 265 -17.96 -20.00 16.26
CA LYS A 265 -16.90 -20.92 16.70
C LYS A 265 -17.33 -21.55 18.03
N GLU A 266 -18.31 -22.43 18.01
CA GLU A 266 -18.63 -23.25 19.20
C GLU A 266 -17.58 -24.34 19.43
N GLU A 267 -16.84 -24.73 18.36
CA GLU A 267 -15.71 -25.64 18.44
C GLU A 267 -14.51 -25.05 17.69
N ALA A 268 -13.36 -24.89 18.38
CA ALA A 268 -12.09 -24.68 17.72
C ALA A 268 -11.86 -25.88 16.80
N THR A 269 -11.75 -25.63 15.48
CA THR A 269 -11.47 -26.71 14.53
C THR A 269 -10.11 -27.29 14.91
N ASP A 270 -10.11 -28.52 15.42
CA ASP A 270 -8.88 -29.27 15.67
C ASP A 270 -8.33 -29.74 14.31
N TYR A 271 -7.33 -29.02 13.82
CA TYR A 271 -6.67 -29.35 12.56
C TYR A 271 -5.75 -30.56 12.68
N ARG A 272 -5.52 -31.12 13.87
CA ARG A 272 -4.70 -32.31 14.10
C ARG A 272 -3.36 -32.21 13.37
N TYR A 273 -2.63 -31.11 13.63
CA TYR A 273 -1.33 -30.90 13.04
C TYR A 273 -0.36 -32.02 13.36
N PHE A 274 0.40 -32.47 12.33
CA PHE A 274 1.54 -33.36 12.51
C PHE A 274 2.60 -33.04 11.46
N PRO A 275 3.90 -33.32 11.73
CA PRO A 275 4.97 -33.03 10.79
C PRO A 275 4.72 -33.68 9.43
N GLU A 276 5.00 -32.95 8.34
CA GLU A 276 4.91 -33.45 6.97
C GLU A 276 6.03 -34.50 6.76
N PRO A 277 5.70 -35.78 6.60
CA PRO A 277 6.71 -36.83 6.55
C PRO A 277 7.56 -36.84 5.28
N ASP A 278 7.05 -36.23 4.21
CA ASP A 278 7.70 -36.20 2.90
C ASP A 278 8.60 -34.97 2.69
N LEU A 279 8.69 -34.07 3.68
CA LEU A 279 9.61 -32.93 3.68
C LEU A 279 10.60 -33.00 4.84
N VAL A 280 11.88 -32.79 4.50
CA VAL A 280 12.92 -32.64 5.52
C VAL A 280 12.78 -31.29 6.24
N PRO A 281 13.23 -31.17 7.51
CA PRO A 281 13.29 -29.88 8.19
C PRO A 281 14.06 -28.84 7.39
N LEU A 282 13.52 -27.64 7.31
CA LEU A 282 14.14 -26.49 6.65
C LEU A 282 15.12 -25.83 7.62
N ASN A 283 16.40 -25.82 7.28
CA ASN A 283 17.43 -25.20 8.10
C ASN A 283 18.30 -24.26 7.22
N PRO A 284 17.90 -22.99 7.00
CA PRO A 284 18.68 -22.04 6.23
C PRO A 284 20.04 -21.80 6.90
N SER A 285 21.13 -21.90 6.13
CA SER A 285 22.46 -21.61 6.67
C SER A 285 22.59 -20.10 6.94
N VAL A 286 23.38 -19.76 7.97
CA VAL A 286 23.66 -18.35 8.32
C VAL A 286 24.23 -17.60 7.11
N ALA A 287 25.16 -18.23 6.36
CA ALA A 287 25.76 -17.64 5.18
C ALA A 287 24.70 -17.28 4.10
N TRP A 288 23.72 -18.15 3.87
CA TRP A 288 22.63 -17.86 2.92
C TRP A 288 21.71 -16.75 3.40
N VAL A 289 21.36 -16.73 4.68
CA VAL A 289 20.55 -15.64 5.26
C VAL A 289 21.30 -14.30 5.17
N ASP A 290 22.61 -14.28 5.43
CA ASP A 290 23.44 -13.06 5.35
C ASP A 290 23.62 -12.60 3.89
N GLU A 291 23.74 -13.52 2.95
CA GLU A 291 23.72 -13.20 1.52
C GLU A 291 22.39 -12.52 1.10
N ILE A 292 21.25 -13.09 1.51
CA ILE A 292 19.94 -12.50 1.25
C ILE A 292 19.84 -11.12 1.89
N ARG A 293 20.28 -10.97 3.15
CA ARG A 293 20.25 -9.69 3.88
C ARG A 293 21.06 -8.61 3.17
N SER A 294 22.25 -8.94 2.68
CA SER A 294 23.13 -7.99 1.98
C SER A 294 22.58 -7.54 0.62
N ASN A 295 21.69 -8.33 0.04
CA ASN A 295 21.05 -8.07 -1.25
C ASN A 295 19.62 -7.51 -1.14
N LEU A 296 19.14 -7.21 0.08
CA LEU A 296 17.83 -6.57 0.25
C LEU A 296 17.80 -5.18 -0.35
N ALA A 297 16.77 -4.89 -1.15
CA ALA A 297 16.51 -3.55 -1.62
C ALA A 297 16.21 -2.59 -0.44
N PRO A 298 16.50 -1.30 -0.56
CA PRO A 298 16.13 -0.31 0.45
C PRO A 298 14.61 -0.35 0.70
N LEU A 299 14.24 -0.46 1.98
CA LEU A 299 12.83 -0.54 2.39
C LEU A 299 12.14 0.83 2.27
N PRO A 300 10.81 0.88 2.15
CA PRO A 300 10.05 2.11 1.94
C PRO A 300 10.37 3.20 2.97
N LYS A 301 10.51 2.86 4.24
CA LYS A 301 10.92 3.80 5.29
C LYS A 301 12.25 4.49 4.98
N ALA A 302 13.29 3.73 4.65
CA ALA A 302 14.61 4.28 4.32
C ALA A 302 14.57 5.13 3.03
N ARG A 303 13.78 4.73 2.04
CA ARG A 303 13.57 5.49 0.79
C ARG A 303 12.90 6.85 1.08
N ARG A 304 11.86 6.87 1.95
CA ARG A 304 11.20 8.10 2.40
C ARG A 304 12.15 9.02 3.20
N GLU A 305 12.86 8.46 4.18
CA GLU A 305 13.84 9.21 4.98
C GLU A 305 14.91 9.86 4.10
N HIS A 306 15.34 9.16 3.06
CA HIS A 306 16.34 9.66 2.12
C HIS A 306 15.81 10.84 1.28
N LEU A 307 14.57 10.81 0.81
CA LEU A 307 13.96 11.95 0.11
C LEU A 307 13.74 13.14 1.06
N LEU A 308 13.28 12.88 2.29
CA LEU A 308 13.07 13.93 3.29
C LEU A 308 14.37 14.61 3.70
N ALA A 309 15.50 13.88 3.74
CA ALA A 309 16.80 14.45 4.04
C ALA A 309 17.28 15.48 2.99
N ALA A 310 16.78 15.42 1.75
CA ALA A 310 17.10 16.40 0.70
C ALA A 310 16.26 17.69 0.80
N VAL A 311 15.32 17.76 1.74
CA VAL A 311 14.40 18.89 1.91
C VAL A 311 14.75 19.64 3.20
N GLY A 312 14.76 20.98 3.15
CA GLY A 312 15.12 21.80 4.31
C GLY A 312 14.06 21.83 5.41
N GLU A 313 12.77 22.00 5.04
CA GLU A 313 11.64 22.05 5.96
C GLU A 313 10.65 20.92 5.63
N VAL A 314 10.37 20.10 6.62
CA VAL A 314 9.45 18.96 6.49
C VAL A 314 8.08 19.35 7.04
N THR A 315 7.07 19.36 6.18
CA THR A 315 5.67 19.59 6.55
C THR A 315 4.86 18.30 6.44
N PRO A 316 3.72 18.13 7.15
CA PRO A 316 2.86 16.96 7.00
C PRO A 316 2.45 16.69 5.54
N ALA A 317 2.08 17.72 4.79
CA ALA A 317 1.73 17.58 3.38
C ALA A 317 2.89 17.06 2.52
N LEU A 318 4.13 17.43 2.84
CA LEU A 318 5.32 16.92 2.14
C LEU A 318 5.57 15.44 2.47
N VAL A 319 5.34 15.02 3.70
CA VAL A 319 5.44 13.60 4.10
C VAL A 319 4.48 12.74 3.28
N ASP A 320 3.23 13.19 3.07
CA ASP A 320 2.24 12.49 2.24
C ASP A 320 2.68 12.40 0.77
N LEU A 321 3.26 13.47 0.22
CA LEU A 321 3.79 13.47 -1.14
C LEU A 321 4.98 12.52 -1.29
N VAL A 322 5.90 12.51 -0.31
CA VAL A 322 7.04 11.58 -0.30
C VAL A 322 6.56 10.12 -0.20
N ALA A 323 5.55 9.84 0.63
CA ALA A 323 4.95 8.51 0.68
C ALA A 323 4.40 8.11 -0.69
N THR A 324 3.65 8.99 -1.36
CA THR A 324 3.10 8.75 -2.70
C THR A 324 4.20 8.48 -3.74
N VAL A 325 5.30 9.25 -3.71
CA VAL A 325 6.45 9.05 -4.61
C VAL A 325 7.10 7.68 -4.40
N VAL A 326 7.30 7.27 -3.15
CA VAL A 326 7.90 5.97 -2.82
C VAL A 326 6.96 4.82 -3.15
N ASP A 327 5.67 4.94 -2.85
CA ASP A 327 4.65 3.90 -3.14
C ASP A 327 4.46 3.66 -4.64
N ARG A 328 4.80 4.66 -5.46
CA ARG A 328 4.78 4.59 -6.93
C ARG A 328 6.15 4.31 -7.55
N ASP A 329 7.18 3.94 -6.79
CA ASP A 329 8.54 3.69 -7.27
C ASP A 329 9.18 4.85 -8.09
N LEU A 330 8.76 6.09 -7.81
CA LEU A 330 9.26 7.29 -8.48
C LEU A 330 10.46 7.94 -7.76
N ASP A 331 10.84 7.47 -6.58
CA ASP A 331 11.89 8.08 -5.75
C ASP A 331 13.28 8.04 -6.39
N THR A 332 13.58 7.00 -7.19
CA THR A 332 14.84 6.94 -7.94
C THR A 332 14.94 8.07 -8.97
N LEU A 333 13.87 8.32 -9.73
CA LEU A 333 13.79 9.44 -10.68
C LEU A 333 13.91 10.78 -9.94
N VAL A 334 13.15 10.95 -8.87
CA VAL A 334 13.14 12.20 -8.08
C VAL A 334 14.52 12.49 -7.50
N ARG A 335 15.19 11.50 -6.95
CA ARG A 335 16.57 11.65 -6.44
C ARG A 335 17.54 12.06 -7.52
N ALA A 336 17.55 11.33 -8.64
CA ALA A 336 18.43 11.65 -9.75
C ALA A 336 18.16 13.06 -10.31
N ALA A 337 16.90 13.53 -10.30
CA ALA A 337 16.55 14.89 -10.66
C ALA A 337 17.05 15.93 -9.64
N ILE A 338 16.96 15.63 -8.34
CA ILE A 338 17.51 16.49 -7.28
C ILE A 338 19.03 16.59 -7.42
N ASP A 339 19.72 15.47 -7.65
CA ASP A 339 21.16 15.44 -7.90
C ASP A 339 21.55 16.24 -9.17
N ALA A 340 20.64 16.31 -10.17
CA ALA A 340 20.77 17.15 -11.36
C ALA A 340 20.36 18.63 -11.14
N GLY A 341 20.06 19.02 -9.89
CA GLY A 341 19.79 20.41 -9.48
C GLY A 341 18.32 20.80 -9.46
N ALA A 342 17.37 19.86 -9.50
CA ALA A 342 15.97 20.18 -9.26
C ALA A 342 15.73 20.61 -7.79
N PRO A 343 14.91 21.65 -7.54
CA PRO A 343 14.46 21.95 -6.19
C PRO A 343 13.66 20.78 -5.60
N ALA A 344 14.13 20.22 -4.46
CA ALA A 344 13.65 18.95 -3.92
C ALA A 344 12.13 18.94 -3.68
N GLN A 345 11.57 19.94 -2.99
CA GLN A 345 10.13 20.02 -2.73
C GLN A 345 9.30 20.03 -4.02
N LEU A 346 9.79 20.75 -5.05
CA LEU A 346 9.08 20.86 -6.30
C LEU A 346 9.13 19.55 -7.09
N ALA A 347 10.30 18.90 -7.15
CA ALA A 347 10.47 17.61 -7.80
C ALA A 347 9.57 16.54 -7.17
N ILE A 348 9.52 16.47 -5.83
CA ILE A 348 8.63 15.57 -5.09
C ILE A 348 7.16 15.85 -5.44
N ALA A 349 6.74 17.12 -5.37
CA ALA A 349 5.35 17.50 -5.64
C ALA A 349 4.95 17.18 -7.10
N ARG A 350 5.81 17.44 -8.07
CA ARG A 350 5.56 17.14 -9.48
C ARG A 350 5.48 15.65 -9.75
N ALA A 351 6.41 14.87 -9.20
CA ALA A 351 6.38 13.42 -9.35
C ALA A 351 5.11 12.82 -8.74
N ALA A 352 4.76 13.21 -7.51
CA ALA A 352 3.58 12.68 -6.82
C ALA A 352 2.25 12.99 -7.55
N ASN A 353 2.15 14.15 -8.20
CA ASN A 353 0.89 14.61 -8.79
C ASN A 353 0.77 14.39 -10.30
N GLU A 354 1.88 14.25 -11.02
CA GLU A 354 1.89 14.34 -12.49
C GLU A 354 2.50 13.10 -13.16
N LEU A 355 3.20 12.24 -12.43
CA LEU A 355 3.87 11.06 -13.00
C LEU A 355 3.23 9.76 -12.52
N ASP A 356 3.31 8.74 -13.37
CA ASP A 356 2.89 7.38 -13.07
C ASP A 356 4.03 6.43 -13.44
N ALA A 357 4.41 5.53 -12.52
CA ALA A 357 5.51 4.59 -12.74
C ALA A 357 5.21 3.55 -13.83
N ASP A 358 3.95 3.20 -14.03
CA ASP A 358 3.50 2.26 -15.08
C ASP A 358 3.52 2.90 -16.47
N GLY A 359 3.70 4.24 -16.55
CA GLY A 359 3.80 5.02 -17.78
C GLY A 359 5.23 5.30 -18.23
N ALA A 360 5.34 6.02 -19.34
CA ALA A 360 6.63 6.61 -19.73
C ALA A 360 7.07 7.66 -18.71
N LEU A 361 8.35 7.67 -18.35
CA LEU A 361 8.92 8.65 -17.43
C LEU A 361 9.93 9.55 -18.16
N PRO A 362 10.01 10.85 -17.82
CA PRO A 362 11.04 11.73 -18.36
C PRO A 362 12.43 11.30 -17.85
N SER A 363 13.48 11.63 -18.58
CA SER A 363 14.83 11.47 -18.07
C SER A 363 15.04 12.34 -16.81
N PRO A 364 15.92 11.94 -15.87
CA PRO A 364 16.20 12.75 -14.68
C PRO A 364 16.62 14.19 -15.02
N ALA A 365 17.41 14.37 -16.09
CA ALA A 365 17.86 15.68 -16.53
C ALA A 365 16.72 16.54 -17.09
N SER A 366 15.84 15.97 -17.92
CA SER A 366 14.68 16.68 -18.47
C SER A 366 13.66 17.01 -17.38
N PHE A 367 13.46 16.11 -16.43
CA PHE A 367 12.60 16.36 -15.28
C PHE A 367 13.16 17.48 -14.39
N ALA A 368 14.48 17.44 -14.09
CA ALA A 368 15.17 18.50 -13.35
C ALA A 368 15.07 19.86 -14.04
N GLY A 369 15.33 19.90 -15.34
CA GLY A 369 15.22 21.12 -16.14
C GLY A 369 13.81 21.73 -16.11
N THR A 370 12.76 20.91 -16.16
CA THR A 370 11.38 21.40 -16.01
C THR A 370 11.13 22.02 -14.63
N CYS A 371 11.58 21.36 -13.56
CA CYS A 371 11.48 21.88 -12.19
C CYS A 371 12.29 23.19 -12.02
N GLN A 372 13.46 23.30 -12.63
CA GLN A 372 14.29 24.52 -12.59
C GLN A 372 13.62 25.69 -13.33
N LEU A 373 13.02 25.44 -14.51
CA LEU A 373 12.27 26.46 -15.26
C LEU A 373 11.05 26.96 -14.47
N GLU A 374 10.39 26.09 -13.76
CA GLU A 374 9.29 26.48 -12.87
C GLU A 374 9.78 27.27 -11.65
N ALA A 375 10.83 26.80 -10.99
CA ALA A 375 11.41 27.46 -9.83
C ALA A 375 11.94 28.87 -10.14
N SER A 376 12.54 29.04 -11.33
CA SER A 376 13.03 30.36 -11.81
C SER A 376 11.89 31.28 -12.28
N GLY A 377 10.64 30.79 -12.35
CA GLY A 377 9.51 31.59 -12.81
C GLY A 377 9.35 31.65 -14.33
N ARG A 378 10.21 31.00 -15.11
CA ARG A 378 10.07 30.92 -16.56
C ARG A 378 8.82 30.15 -17.00
N LEU A 379 8.41 29.15 -16.19
CA LEU A 379 7.17 28.42 -16.35
C LEU A 379 6.24 28.64 -15.16
N SER A 380 4.95 28.81 -15.42
CA SER A 380 3.93 28.65 -14.39
C SER A 380 3.72 27.17 -14.09
N ALA A 381 3.07 26.86 -12.96
CA ALA A 381 2.75 25.48 -12.57
C ALA A 381 1.97 24.71 -13.65
N THR A 382 1.02 25.36 -14.33
CA THR A 382 0.24 24.79 -15.43
C THR A 382 1.10 24.51 -16.66
N GLN A 383 2.01 25.43 -17.00
CA GLN A 383 2.93 25.28 -18.12
C GLN A 383 3.95 24.16 -17.86
N ALA A 384 4.49 24.05 -16.65
CA ALA A 384 5.38 22.96 -16.26
C ALA A 384 4.70 21.59 -16.41
N LYS A 385 3.41 21.48 -16.03
CA LYS A 385 2.61 20.26 -16.25
C LYS A 385 2.50 19.91 -17.73
N GLN A 386 2.29 20.91 -18.60
CA GLN A 386 2.21 20.68 -20.06
C GLN A 386 3.56 20.26 -20.63
N VAL A 387 4.66 20.86 -20.19
CA VAL A 387 6.02 20.44 -20.58
C VAL A 387 6.30 19.02 -20.13
N LEU A 388 5.91 18.64 -18.89
CA LEU A 388 6.03 17.26 -18.42
C LEU A 388 5.21 16.28 -19.26
N SER A 389 3.98 16.66 -19.66
CA SER A 389 3.15 15.82 -20.54
C SER A 389 3.80 15.55 -21.90
N GLU A 390 4.47 16.54 -22.49
CA GLU A 390 5.24 16.37 -23.73
C GLU A 390 6.45 15.43 -23.51
N LEU A 391 7.14 15.57 -22.37
CA LEU A 391 8.28 14.74 -22.01
C LEU A 391 7.90 13.26 -21.80
N LEU A 392 6.64 12.92 -21.53
CA LEU A 392 6.21 11.52 -21.52
C LEU A 392 6.28 10.87 -22.91
N SER A 393 6.17 11.68 -23.98
CA SER A 393 6.33 11.22 -25.37
C SER A 393 7.77 11.34 -25.89
N ASP A 394 8.55 12.26 -25.33
CA ASP A 394 9.98 12.48 -25.64
C ASP A 394 10.79 12.58 -24.32
N PRO A 395 11.13 11.45 -23.66
CA PRO A 395 11.73 11.43 -22.33
C PRO A 395 13.05 12.20 -22.19
N HIS A 396 13.79 12.37 -23.28
CA HIS A 396 15.07 13.07 -23.32
C HIS A 396 14.98 14.48 -23.92
N GLY A 397 13.77 14.95 -24.21
CA GLY A 397 13.54 16.28 -24.77
C GLY A 397 14.10 17.40 -23.89
N ASP A 398 14.53 18.51 -24.50
CA ASP A 398 14.93 19.71 -23.78
C ASP A 398 13.68 20.48 -23.31
N PRO A 399 13.47 20.63 -21.99
CA PRO A 399 12.31 21.33 -21.44
C PRO A 399 12.19 22.79 -21.93
N ALA A 400 13.32 23.46 -22.13
CA ALA A 400 13.33 24.83 -22.59
C ALA A 400 12.87 24.93 -24.08
N ALA A 401 13.36 24.03 -24.94
CA ALA A 401 12.93 23.96 -26.32
C ALA A 401 11.44 23.56 -26.45
N ILE A 402 10.96 22.66 -25.61
CA ILE A 402 9.55 22.30 -25.55
C ILE A 402 8.70 23.50 -25.12
N ALA A 403 9.12 24.25 -24.09
CA ALA A 403 8.44 25.43 -23.61
C ALA A 403 8.35 26.51 -24.73
N ASP A 404 9.45 26.74 -25.47
CA ASP A 404 9.49 27.70 -26.58
C ASP A 404 8.56 27.25 -27.72
N ARG A 405 8.54 25.97 -28.07
CA ARG A 405 7.65 25.39 -29.08
C ARG A 405 6.17 25.55 -28.71
N LEU A 406 5.85 25.43 -27.42
CA LEU A 406 4.50 25.62 -26.90
C LEU A 406 4.13 27.12 -26.76
N GLY A 407 5.05 28.02 -27.05
CA GLY A 407 4.82 29.48 -26.96
C GLY A 407 4.80 29.98 -25.50
N PHE A 408 5.47 29.28 -24.58
CA PHE A 408 5.58 29.68 -23.16
C PHE A 408 6.76 30.65 -23.02
N VAL A 409 6.54 31.88 -23.44
CA VAL A 409 7.52 32.96 -23.24
C VAL A 409 7.32 33.52 -21.84
N ALA A 410 8.40 33.67 -21.08
CA ALA A 410 8.34 34.39 -19.81
C ALA A 410 7.77 35.79 -20.03
N MET A 411 6.77 36.16 -19.25
CA MET A 411 6.27 37.52 -19.29
C MET A 411 7.36 38.42 -18.65
N ASP A 412 7.78 39.45 -19.34
CA ASP A 412 8.71 40.42 -18.77
C ASP A 412 8.01 41.21 -17.63
N ASP A 413 8.81 41.72 -16.70
CA ASP A 413 8.29 42.46 -15.54
C ASP A 413 7.45 43.69 -15.97
N GLY A 414 7.78 44.35 -17.06
CA GLY A 414 7.04 45.49 -17.58
C GLY A 414 5.65 45.10 -18.12
N ALA A 415 5.52 43.95 -18.76
CA ALA A 415 4.24 43.45 -19.24
C ALA A 415 3.36 42.97 -18.05
N LEU A 416 3.95 42.38 -17.03
CA LEU A 416 3.25 42.01 -15.80
C LEU A 416 2.73 43.24 -15.07
N ASP A 417 3.56 44.25 -14.94
CA ASP A 417 3.25 45.53 -14.31
C ASP A 417 2.06 46.22 -14.98
N ALA A 418 2.06 46.27 -16.31
CA ALA A 418 0.96 46.87 -17.08
C ALA A 418 -0.37 46.15 -16.85
N VAL A 419 -0.36 44.81 -16.82
CA VAL A 419 -1.57 44.00 -16.55
C VAL A 419 -2.07 44.18 -15.12
N LEU A 420 -1.14 44.26 -14.16
CA LEU A 420 -1.50 44.51 -12.76
C LEU A 420 -2.07 45.90 -12.56
N GLU A 421 -1.49 46.92 -13.15
CA GLU A 421 -2.01 48.29 -13.09
C GLU A 421 -3.41 48.41 -13.68
N ALA A 422 -3.64 47.77 -14.83
CA ALA A 422 -5.00 47.70 -15.40
C ALA A 422 -5.99 47.00 -14.44
N ALA A 423 -5.60 45.89 -13.86
CA ALA A 423 -6.45 45.18 -12.90
C ALA A 423 -6.74 46.00 -11.63
N ILE A 424 -5.77 46.77 -11.15
CA ILE A 424 -5.96 47.72 -10.01
C ILE A 424 -6.90 48.85 -10.40
N ALA A 425 -6.74 49.43 -11.58
CA ALA A 425 -7.59 50.50 -12.07
C ALA A 425 -9.04 50.05 -12.25
N ASP A 426 -9.27 48.87 -12.80
CA ASP A 426 -10.60 48.26 -13.00
C ASP A 426 -11.29 47.88 -11.70
N HIS A 427 -10.53 47.69 -10.60
CA HIS A 427 -11.01 47.26 -9.30
C HIS A 427 -10.48 48.15 -8.16
N ALA A 428 -10.58 49.48 -8.32
CA ALA A 428 -10.00 50.44 -7.40
C ALA A 428 -10.56 50.35 -5.96
N SER A 429 -11.85 49.99 -5.81
CA SER A 429 -12.48 49.81 -4.49
C SER A 429 -11.90 48.59 -3.73
N GLU A 430 -11.69 47.49 -4.40
CA GLU A 430 -11.09 46.29 -3.83
C GLU A 430 -9.61 46.52 -3.53
N TRP A 431 -8.90 47.28 -4.37
CA TRP A 431 -7.51 47.66 -4.13
C TRP A 431 -7.38 48.52 -2.85
N GLN A 432 -8.26 49.52 -2.68
CA GLN A 432 -8.23 50.32 -1.47
C GLN A 432 -8.47 49.47 -0.20
N ARG A 433 -9.42 48.54 -0.24
CA ARG A 433 -9.66 47.63 0.87
C ARG A 433 -8.44 46.74 1.16
N TYR A 434 -7.71 46.29 0.12
CA TYR A 434 -6.47 45.56 0.30
C TYR A 434 -5.40 46.42 0.98
N CYS A 435 -5.24 47.66 0.58
CA CYS A 435 -4.36 48.64 1.22
C CYS A 435 -4.75 48.90 2.67
N ASP A 436 -6.04 48.92 2.99
CA ASP A 436 -6.59 49.14 4.33
C ASP A 436 -6.50 47.88 5.25
N GLY A 437 -5.99 46.73 4.76
CA GLY A 437 -5.67 45.54 5.58
C GLY A 437 -6.47 44.28 5.28
N ASP A 438 -7.32 44.25 4.22
CA ASP A 438 -8.01 43.03 3.79
C ASP A 438 -7.09 42.14 2.93
N ASP A 439 -6.18 41.41 3.59
CA ASP A 439 -5.17 40.57 2.92
C ASP A 439 -5.74 39.50 1.99
N LYS A 440 -7.00 39.11 2.17
CA LYS A 440 -7.68 38.12 1.30
C LYS A 440 -7.85 38.62 -0.13
N LEU A 441 -7.88 39.93 -0.32
CA LEU A 441 -8.01 40.53 -1.66
C LEU A 441 -6.75 40.41 -2.51
N ALA A 442 -5.60 40.08 -1.93
CA ALA A 442 -4.41 39.74 -2.72
C ALA A 442 -4.70 38.58 -3.71
N GLN A 443 -5.41 37.54 -3.26
CA GLN A 443 -5.79 36.41 -4.11
C GLN A 443 -6.79 36.79 -5.20
N PHE A 444 -7.67 37.77 -4.94
CA PHE A 444 -8.57 38.32 -5.95
C PHE A 444 -7.79 38.94 -7.10
N PHE A 445 -6.79 39.79 -6.81
CA PHE A 445 -5.94 40.41 -7.83
C PHE A 445 -5.06 39.38 -8.57
N VAL A 446 -4.53 38.37 -7.86
CA VAL A 446 -3.85 37.22 -8.49
C VAL A 446 -4.78 36.57 -9.51
N GLY A 447 -6.02 36.27 -9.14
CA GLY A 447 -7.01 35.70 -10.06
C GLY A 447 -7.30 36.56 -11.28
N LYS A 448 -7.39 37.89 -11.12
CA LYS A 448 -7.61 38.82 -12.24
C LYS A 448 -6.43 38.88 -13.20
N VAL A 449 -5.21 38.98 -12.67
CA VAL A 449 -3.98 38.97 -13.49
C VAL A 449 -3.82 37.62 -14.22
N MET A 450 -4.06 36.50 -13.52
CA MET A 450 -3.99 35.17 -14.13
C MET A 450 -5.01 34.99 -15.25
N ALA A 451 -6.23 35.50 -15.08
CA ALA A 451 -7.26 35.48 -16.13
C ALA A 451 -6.87 36.35 -17.33
N ALA A 452 -6.41 37.58 -17.09
CA ALA A 452 -5.99 38.51 -18.14
C ALA A 452 -4.78 37.98 -18.94
N THR A 453 -3.85 37.31 -18.30
CA THR A 453 -2.66 36.70 -18.90
C THR A 453 -2.90 35.31 -19.48
N LYS A 454 -4.14 34.76 -19.35
CA LYS A 454 -4.49 33.39 -19.73
C LYS A 454 -3.56 32.35 -19.10
N GLY A 455 -3.17 32.54 -17.82
CA GLY A 455 -2.28 31.67 -17.08
C GLY A 455 -0.79 31.78 -17.43
N LYS A 456 -0.38 32.80 -18.20
CA LYS A 456 1.03 33.01 -18.58
C LYS A 456 1.87 33.67 -17.49
N ALA A 457 1.23 34.45 -16.58
CA ALA A 457 1.92 35.09 -15.47
C ALA A 457 2.34 34.06 -14.40
N ASN A 458 3.49 34.29 -13.75
CA ASN A 458 3.88 33.52 -12.57
C ASN A 458 3.14 34.03 -11.34
N GLY A 459 2.34 33.20 -10.69
CA GLY A 459 1.55 33.57 -9.52
C GLY A 459 2.38 34.13 -8.37
N LYS A 460 3.60 33.64 -8.14
CA LYS A 460 4.51 34.18 -7.11
C LYS A 460 5.00 35.57 -7.47
N ALA A 461 5.36 35.81 -8.73
CA ALA A 461 5.75 37.14 -9.21
C ALA A 461 4.58 38.13 -9.10
N VAL A 462 3.36 37.68 -9.43
CA VAL A 462 2.15 38.51 -9.26
C VAL A 462 1.93 38.89 -7.80
N ILE A 463 2.05 37.92 -6.85
CA ILE A 463 1.93 38.20 -5.41
C ILE A 463 2.99 39.20 -4.94
N ALA A 464 4.24 39.01 -5.37
CA ALA A 464 5.32 39.93 -5.04
C ALA A 464 5.09 41.33 -5.60
N ALA A 465 4.61 41.44 -6.84
CA ALA A 465 4.28 42.71 -7.48
C ALA A 465 3.09 43.44 -6.80
N ILE A 466 2.08 42.67 -6.34
CA ILE A 466 0.94 43.17 -5.54
C ILE A 466 1.46 43.71 -4.18
N ALA A 467 2.29 42.93 -3.48
CA ALA A 467 2.83 43.31 -2.18
C ALA A 467 3.73 44.56 -2.27
N ALA A 468 4.56 44.66 -3.33
CA ALA A 468 5.45 45.79 -3.56
C ALA A 468 4.70 47.11 -3.84
N ARG A 469 3.42 47.07 -4.23
CA ARG A 469 2.58 48.25 -4.53
C ARG A 469 1.68 48.65 -3.37
N ARG A 470 1.66 47.88 -2.32
CA ARG A 470 0.95 48.24 -1.10
C ARG A 470 1.70 49.39 -0.41
N PRO A 471 1.05 50.52 -0.11
CA PRO A 471 1.68 51.68 0.51
C PRO A 471 2.25 51.38 1.89
#